data_1ae89fa7daa896a27e809c0ee4b9d7e7
#
_entry.id   1ae89fa7daa896a27e809c0ee4b9d7e7
#
_cell.length_a   1.000
_cell.length_b   1.000
_cell.length_c   1.000
_cell.angle_alpha   90.00
_cell.angle_beta   90.00
_cell.angle_gamma   90.00
#
_symmetry.space_group_name_H-M   'P 1'
#
loop_
_entity.id
_entity.type
_entity.pdbx_description
1 polymer ?
#
loop_
_entity_poly.entity_id
_entity_poly.type
_entity_poly.pdbx_seq_one_letter_code
_entity_poly.pdbx_strand_id
1 'polypeptide(L)'
;INYFQDTKDGKWSKSNNNINNIQYYYCEKPILNNEDETILLTQIRETFEKAVIDRLMSDVPFGILLSGGLDSSLVASIASRYIKNNPELYGKIPIINTFSIGAKDSSDLPYARKVADFLGTKHHEIDFTVEEGMNSIDELINVLETYDITTIRASTPHYLMSRKIKSMGVKMVLSGEGSDEILGGYLYFHKAPNNMEHQLECKKRVLDLGYFDCLRADKSTMGNGLESRVPFLDTKFVKLCINIHKDVKTQCYNGKPIEKYILRKAFDIKDE
;
A
#
# COMPACT_ATOMS: atom_id res chain seq x y z
N ILE A 1 -1.15 -20.33 10.34
CA ILE A 1 -0.71 -21.15 11.49
C ILE A 1 0.80 -21.26 11.36
N ASN A 2 1.54 -20.54 12.19
CA ASN A 2 2.99 -20.61 12.17
C ASN A 2 3.44 -21.77 13.10
N TYR A 3 4.24 -22.67 12.54
CA TYR A 3 4.95 -23.68 13.29
C TYR A 3 6.41 -23.27 13.41
N PHE A 4 7.03 -23.51 14.54
CA PHE A 4 8.48 -23.41 14.70
C PHE A 4 9.02 -24.72 15.26
N GLN A 5 10.23 -25.07 14.87
CA GLN A 5 10.91 -26.25 15.38
C GLN A 5 11.69 -25.83 16.63
N ASP A 6 11.43 -26.48 17.75
CA ASP A 6 12.24 -26.30 18.94
C ASP A 6 13.65 -26.88 18.67
N THR A 7 14.64 -26.03 18.84
CA THR A 7 16.04 -26.37 18.57
C THR A 7 16.62 -27.37 19.60
N LYS A 8 15.91 -27.60 20.72
CA LYS A 8 16.37 -28.51 21.78
C LYS A 8 15.94 -29.95 21.58
N ASP A 9 14.76 -30.17 21.05
CA ASP A 9 14.22 -31.52 20.89
C ASP A 9 13.79 -31.87 19.44
N GLY A 10 13.94 -30.95 18.51
CA GLY A 10 13.60 -31.15 17.11
C GLY A 10 12.10 -31.30 16.82
N LYS A 11 11.24 -31.08 17.82
CA LYS A 11 9.79 -31.22 17.64
C LYS A 11 9.17 -29.97 17.11
N TRP A 12 8.21 -30.10 16.22
CA TRP A 12 7.40 -29.01 15.72
C TRP A 12 6.30 -28.66 16.74
N SER A 13 6.31 -27.44 17.21
CA SER A 13 5.26 -26.91 18.08
C SER A 13 4.52 -25.75 17.39
N LYS A 14 3.22 -25.67 17.70
CA LYS A 14 2.39 -24.58 17.22
C LYS A 14 2.83 -23.28 17.91
N SER A 15 3.24 -22.29 17.15
CA SER A 15 3.53 -20.98 17.71
C SER A 15 2.29 -20.42 18.39
N ASN A 16 2.35 -20.23 19.71
CA ASN A 16 1.36 -19.45 20.44
C ASN A 16 1.60 -17.94 20.31
N ASN A 17 2.62 -17.52 19.54
CA ASN A 17 2.78 -16.13 19.13
C ASN A 17 1.71 -15.81 18.10
N ASN A 18 0.50 -15.74 18.60
CA ASN A 18 -0.61 -15.21 17.86
C ASN A 18 -0.24 -13.78 17.46
N ILE A 19 -0.36 -13.48 16.17
CA ILE A 19 -0.53 -12.11 15.64
C ILE A 19 -1.65 -11.39 16.42
N ASN A 20 -2.47 -12.13 17.17
CA ASN A 20 -3.45 -11.64 18.14
C ASN A 20 -2.87 -10.82 19.30
N ASN A 21 -1.55 -10.76 19.49
CA ASN A 21 -0.89 -9.95 20.51
C ASN A 21 -0.52 -8.53 20.02
N ILE A 22 -1.15 -8.03 18.96
CA ILE A 22 -1.24 -6.58 18.79
C ILE A 22 -2.17 -6.12 19.93
N GLN A 23 -1.59 -5.59 20.99
CA GLN A 23 -2.32 -5.07 22.13
C GLN A 23 -3.10 -3.83 21.68
N TYR A 24 -4.41 -3.99 21.47
CA TYR A 24 -5.30 -2.89 21.09
C TYR A 24 -5.67 -2.15 22.33
N TYR A 25 -5.12 -0.97 22.50
CA TYR A 25 -5.62 -0.01 23.48
C TYR A 25 -6.90 0.59 22.91
N TYR A 26 -8.03 0.26 23.51
CA TYR A 26 -9.27 0.98 23.26
C TYR A 26 -9.08 2.41 23.76
N CYS A 27 -8.88 3.34 22.85
CA CYS A 27 -8.92 4.74 23.21
C CYS A 27 -10.38 5.14 23.39
N GLU A 28 -10.81 5.23 24.65
CA GLU A 28 -12.09 5.86 25.00
C GLU A 28 -11.94 7.35 24.70
N LYS A 29 -12.56 7.81 23.61
CA LYS A 29 -12.58 9.19 23.12
C LYS A 29 -11.27 9.97 23.31
N PRO A 30 -10.48 10.14 22.28
CA PRO A 30 -9.44 11.15 22.32
C PRO A 30 -10.14 12.53 22.27
N ILE A 31 -10.14 13.24 23.36
CA ILE A 31 -10.17 14.70 23.27
C ILE A 31 -8.75 15.07 22.85
N LEU A 32 -8.49 14.99 21.54
CA LEU A 32 -7.25 15.55 21.02
C LEU A 32 -7.37 17.06 21.15
N ASN A 33 -6.61 17.65 22.06
CA ASN A 33 -6.32 19.07 21.98
C ASN A 33 -5.43 19.31 20.74
N ASN A 34 -5.25 20.53 20.31
CA ASN A 34 -4.45 20.86 19.12
C ASN A 34 -2.99 20.36 19.22
N GLU A 35 -2.45 20.27 20.41
CA GLU A 35 -1.08 19.79 20.68
C GLU A 35 -0.96 18.28 20.46
N ASP A 36 -1.89 17.50 21.02
CA ASP A 36 -1.96 16.04 20.81
C ASP A 36 -2.17 15.69 19.34
N GLU A 37 -2.99 16.46 18.63
CA GLU A 37 -3.19 16.25 17.20
C GLU A 37 -1.90 16.51 16.41
N THR A 38 -1.18 17.58 16.69
CA THR A 38 0.09 17.91 16.04
C THR A 38 1.13 16.81 16.24
N ILE A 39 1.22 16.29 17.48
CA ILE A 39 2.10 15.15 17.79
C ILE A 39 1.72 13.92 16.97
N LEU A 40 0.43 13.59 16.91
CA LEU A 40 -0.05 12.43 16.15
C LEU A 40 0.23 12.57 14.65
N LEU A 41 -0.02 13.75 14.06
CA LEU A 41 0.25 14.02 12.66
C LEU A 41 1.75 13.86 12.34
N THR A 42 2.62 14.36 13.22
CA THR A 42 4.07 14.19 13.10
C THR A 42 4.48 12.72 13.17
N GLN A 43 3.93 11.96 14.13
CA GLN A 43 4.20 10.53 14.26
C GLN A 43 3.76 9.74 13.03
N ILE A 44 2.58 10.04 12.46
CA ILE A 44 2.09 9.41 11.22
C ILE A 44 3.06 9.67 10.08
N ARG A 45 3.46 10.92 9.89
CA ARG A 45 4.37 11.33 8.83
C ARG A 45 5.73 10.65 8.95
N GLU A 46 6.40 10.81 10.08
CA GLU A 46 7.74 10.27 10.30
C GLU A 46 7.76 8.74 10.21
N THR A 47 6.75 8.06 10.78
CA THR A 47 6.67 6.60 10.72
C THR A 47 6.44 6.12 9.30
N PHE A 48 5.61 6.80 8.52
CA PHE A 48 5.36 6.42 7.13
C PHE A 48 6.53 6.76 6.21
N GLU A 49 7.15 7.94 6.35
CA GLU A 49 8.36 8.29 5.62
C GLU A 49 9.45 7.24 5.84
N LYS A 50 9.67 6.86 7.11
CA LYS A 50 10.62 5.80 7.42
C LYS A 50 10.22 4.46 6.80
N ALA A 51 8.96 4.10 6.80
CA ALA A 51 8.47 2.85 6.18
C ALA A 51 8.74 2.81 4.67
N VAL A 52 8.61 3.94 3.98
CA VAL A 52 8.98 4.05 2.56
C VAL A 52 10.49 3.95 2.38
N ILE A 53 11.26 4.73 3.14
CA ILE A 53 12.72 4.81 3.04
C ILE A 53 13.38 3.44 3.29
N ASP A 54 12.94 2.73 4.33
CA ASP A 54 13.46 1.40 4.68
C ASP A 54 13.25 0.37 3.54
N ARG A 55 12.32 0.63 2.62
CA ARG A 55 12.01 -0.22 1.46
C ARG A 55 12.67 0.23 0.16
N LEU A 56 13.45 1.31 0.18
CA LEU A 56 14.21 1.78 -0.99
C LEU A 56 15.57 1.08 -1.14
N MET A 57 16.03 0.35 -0.13
CA MET A 57 17.28 -0.40 -0.21
C MET A 57 17.19 -1.45 -1.32
N SER A 58 17.98 -1.27 -2.37
CA SER A 58 18.01 -2.16 -3.52
C SER A 58 19.34 -2.04 -4.27
N ASP A 59 19.88 -3.16 -4.70
CA ASP A 59 21.05 -3.28 -5.58
C ASP A 59 20.64 -3.50 -7.05
N VAL A 60 19.32 -3.51 -7.32
CA VAL A 60 18.75 -3.73 -8.65
C VAL A 60 17.83 -2.56 -9.05
N PRO A 61 17.59 -2.37 -10.37
CA PRO A 61 16.64 -1.37 -10.83
C PRO A 61 15.24 -1.61 -10.25
N PHE A 62 14.64 -0.54 -9.73
CA PHE A 62 13.31 -0.58 -9.15
C PHE A 62 12.42 0.55 -9.69
N GLY A 63 11.14 0.46 -9.39
CA GLY A 63 10.16 1.45 -9.78
C GLY A 63 9.02 1.57 -8.76
N ILE A 64 8.01 2.35 -9.11
CA ILE A 64 6.86 2.59 -8.24
C ILE A 64 5.58 2.43 -9.07
N LEU A 65 4.62 1.67 -8.53
CA LEU A 65 3.29 1.58 -9.11
C LEU A 65 2.53 2.86 -8.77
N LEU A 66 2.04 3.56 -9.78
CA LEU A 66 1.45 4.88 -9.64
C LEU A 66 0.08 4.93 -10.31
N SER A 67 -0.99 4.92 -9.52
CA SER A 67 -2.37 5.04 -10.02
C SER A 67 -2.86 6.50 -10.09
N GLY A 68 -2.12 7.44 -9.50
CA GLY A 68 -2.57 8.82 -9.31
C GLY A 68 -3.51 9.03 -8.12
N GLY A 69 -3.89 7.96 -7.41
CA GLY A 69 -4.58 8.03 -6.13
C GLY A 69 -3.66 8.49 -5.00
N LEU A 70 -4.24 8.82 -3.84
CA LEU A 70 -3.52 9.35 -2.68
C LEU A 70 -2.33 8.47 -2.27
N ASP A 71 -2.56 7.17 -2.11
CA ASP A 71 -1.62 6.25 -1.50
C ASP A 71 -0.37 6.04 -2.36
N SER A 72 -0.57 5.71 -3.63
CA SER A 72 0.52 5.52 -4.58
C SER A 72 1.29 6.82 -4.83
N SER A 73 0.59 7.95 -4.86
CA SER A 73 1.21 9.28 -5.02
C SER A 73 2.07 9.66 -3.83
N LEU A 74 1.62 9.34 -2.61
CA LEU A 74 2.37 9.60 -1.39
C LEU A 74 3.65 8.76 -1.32
N VAL A 75 3.56 7.46 -1.63
CA VAL A 75 4.74 6.58 -1.72
C VAL A 75 5.73 7.12 -2.76
N ALA A 76 5.25 7.50 -3.94
CA ALA A 76 6.08 8.04 -5.01
C ALA A 76 6.73 9.39 -4.62
N SER A 77 6.01 10.28 -3.94
CA SER A 77 6.50 11.57 -3.49
C SER A 77 7.63 11.41 -2.46
N ILE A 78 7.41 10.60 -1.42
CA ILE A 78 8.44 10.35 -0.38
C ILE A 78 9.68 9.72 -0.99
N ALA A 79 9.52 8.68 -1.81
CA ALA A 79 10.62 7.99 -2.46
C ALA A 79 11.42 8.94 -3.36
N SER A 80 10.72 9.74 -4.20
CA SER A 80 11.36 10.69 -5.12
C SER A 80 12.13 11.77 -4.37
N ARG A 81 11.56 12.32 -3.31
CA ARG A 81 12.22 13.33 -2.47
C ARG A 81 13.46 12.76 -1.78
N TYR A 82 13.34 11.57 -1.19
CA TYR A 82 14.46 10.93 -0.51
C TYR A 82 15.62 10.62 -1.46
N ILE A 83 15.34 10.05 -2.62
CA ILE A 83 16.37 9.72 -3.62
C ILE A 83 17.06 10.98 -4.16
N LYS A 84 16.31 12.05 -4.44
CA LYS A 84 16.87 13.34 -4.86
C LYS A 84 17.80 13.96 -3.81
N ASN A 85 17.48 13.78 -2.53
CA ASN A 85 18.25 14.35 -1.43
C ASN A 85 19.45 13.48 -1.02
N ASN A 86 19.56 12.24 -1.51
CA ASN A 86 20.64 11.30 -1.18
C ASN A 86 21.25 10.68 -2.45
N PRO A 87 21.80 11.50 -3.38
CA PRO A 87 22.30 11.03 -4.66
C PRO A 87 23.49 10.07 -4.52
N GLU A 88 24.23 10.15 -3.44
CA GLU A 88 25.37 9.27 -3.14
C GLU A 88 24.95 7.82 -2.90
N LEU A 89 23.72 7.57 -2.42
CA LEU A 89 23.21 6.23 -2.16
C LEU A 89 22.68 5.55 -3.42
N TYR A 90 22.26 6.32 -4.41
CA TYR A 90 21.57 5.82 -5.61
C TYR A 90 22.36 6.01 -6.91
N GLY A 91 23.63 6.39 -6.82
CA GLY A 91 24.52 6.61 -7.96
C GLY A 91 24.15 7.86 -8.77
N LYS A 92 24.59 7.93 -10.03
CA LYS A 92 24.18 9.02 -10.94
C LYS A 92 22.68 8.93 -11.22
N ILE A 93 21.94 9.51 -10.34
CA ILE A 93 20.49 9.56 -10.15
C ILE A 93 19.73 8.74 -11.18
N PRO A 94 19.27 7.56 -10.83
CA PRO A 94 18.29 6.93 -11.68
C PRO A 94 17.07 7.83 -11.68
N ILE A 95 16.68 8.26 -12.85
CA ILE A 95 15.33 8.80 -13.04
C ILE A 95 14.41 7.68 -12.54
N ILE A 96 13.63 7.95 -11.51
CA ILE A 96 12.73 6.96 -10.93
C ILE A 96 11.71 6.58 -11.98
N ASN A 97 11.59 5.28 -12.24
CA ASN A 97 10.54 4.77 -13.10
C ASN A 97 9.24 4.65 -12.33
N THR A 98 8.16 5.17 -12.87
CA THR A 98 6.80 4.98 -12.35
C THR A 98 5.94 4.30 -13.41
N PHE A 99 5.02 3.45 -12.97
CA PHE A 99 4.22 2.60 -13.84
C PHE A 99 2.75 2.71 -13.51
N SER A 100 1.93 2.86 -14.52
CA SER A 100 0.47 2.73 -14.43
C SER A 100 -0.05 1.80 -15.50
N ILE A 101 -1.21 1.20 -15.26
CA ILE A 101 -1.90 0.39 -16.24
C ILE A 101 -3.37 0.76 -16.28
N GLY A 102 -3.94 0.76 -17.46
CA GLY A 102 -5.36 1.00 -17.66
C GLY A 102 -5.81 0.63 -19.07
N ALA A 103 -7.11 0.49 -19.25
CA ALA A 103 -7.67 0.49 -20.60
C ALA A 103 -7.50 1.90 -21.21
N LYS A 104 -7.57 2.00 -22.54
CA LYS A 104 -7.34 3.26 -23.27
C LYS A 104 -8.17 4.45 -22.77
N ASP A 105 -9.35 4.19 -22.24
CA ASP A 105 -10.26 5.21 -21.69
C ASP A 105 -10.25 5.25 -20.15
N SER A 106 -9.23 4.74 -19.50
CA SER A 106 -9.12 4.74 -18.04
C SER A 106 -9.04 6.17 -17.50
N SER A 107 -9.88 6.46 -16.51
CA SER A 107 -9.88 7.74 -15.80
C SER A 107 -8.61 7.98 -14.97
N ASP A 108 -7.90 6.92 -14.60
CA ASP A 108 -6.79 6.99 -13.64
C ASP A 108 -5.46 7.41 -14.31
N LEU A 109 -5.25 6.99 -15.57
CA LEU A 109 -4.01 7.29 -16.30
C LEU A 109 -3.69 8.80 -16.35
N PRO A 110 -4.65 9.72 -16.62
CA PRO A 110 -4.36 11.16 -16.59
C PRO A 110 -3.94 11.70 -15.21
N TYR A 111 -4.46 11.10 -14.11
CA TYR A 111 -4.03 11.49 -12.75
C TYR A 111 -2.64 10.95 -12.44
N ALA A 112 -2.35 9.71 -12.80
CA ALA A 112 -1.00 9.14 -12.68
C ALA A 112 0.03 9.99 -13.44
N ARG A 113 -0.28 10.41 -14.67
CA ARG A 113 0.57 11.29 -15.47
C ARG A 113 0.84 12.63 -14.76
N LYS A 114 -0.20 13.30 -14.25
CA LYS A 114 -0.04 14.56 -13.52
C LYS A 114 0.92 14.45 -12.34
N VAL A 115 0.78 13.37 -11.56
CA VAL A 115 1.67 13.12 -10.41
C VAL A 115 3.10 12.83 -10.89
N ALA A 116 3.25 12.03 -11.92
CA ALA A 116 4.56 11.70 -12.47
C ALA A 116 5.31 12.93 -12.99
N ASP A 117 4.60 13.80 -13.73
CA ASP A 117 5.14 15.07 -14.25
C ASP A 117 5.55 16.01 -13.11
N PHE A 118 4.72 16.12 -12.07
CA PHE A 118 5.03 16.93 -10.87
C PHE A 118 6.28 16.41 -10.15
N LEU A 119 6.43 15.09 -10.02
CA LEU A 119 7.58 14.46 -9.36
C LEU A 119 8.83 14.42 -10.26
N GLY A 120 8.67 14.62 -11.57
CA GLY A 120 9.76 14.50 -12.54
C GLY A 120 10.26 13.06 -12.70
N THR A 121 9.35 12.09 -12.66
CA THR A 121 9.65 10.67 -12.84
C THR A 121 9.55 10.26 -14.31
N LYS A 122 10.22 9.18 -14.69
CA LYS A 122 10.02 8.55 -16.00
C LYS A 122 8.79 7.66 -15.93
N HIS A 123 7.66 8.19 -16.38
CA HIS A 123 6.39 7.49 -16.29
C HIS A 123 6.13 6.61 -17.51
N HIS A 124 5.70 5.39 -17.24
CA HIS A 124 5.33 4.39 -18.23
C HIS A 124 3.85 4.07 -18.08
N GLU A 125 3.05 4.52 -19.02
CA GLU A 125 1.66 4.12 -19.14
C GLU A 125 1.60 2.83 -19.95
N ILE A 126 0.96 1.83 -19.40
CA ILE A 126 0.77 0.52 -20.00
C ILE A 126 -0.71 0.40 -20.30
N ASP A 127 -1.04 0.32 -21.55
CA ASP A 127 -2.38 0.00 -22.00
C ASP A 127 -2.52 -1.51 -22.23
N PHE A 128 -3.72 -2.00 -22.10
CA PHE A 128 -4.07 -3.38 -22.42
C PHE A 128 -5.50 -3.44 -22.99
N THR A 129 -5.70 -4.43 -23.83
CA THR A 129 -7.00 -4.70 -24.45
C THR A 129 -7.77 -5.75 -23.66
N VAL A 130 -9.08 -5.78 -23.83
CA VAL A 130 -9.93 -6.85 -23.26
C VAL A 130 -9.45 -8.22 -23.74
N GLU A 131 -9.05 -8.33 -25.00
CA GLU A 131 -8.55 -9.58 -25.58
C GLU A 131 -7.26 -10.05 -24.91
N GLU A 132 -6.29 -9.16 -24.67
CA GLU A 132 -5.07 -9.48 -23.91
C GLU A 132 -5.38 -9.92 -22.49
N GLY A 133 -6.34 -9.25 -21.83
CA GLY A 133 -6.82 -9.66 -20.53
C GLY A 133 -7.42 -11.07 -20.53
N MET A 134 -8.33 -11.34 -21.46
CA MET A 134 -8.96 -12.66 -21.61
C MET A 134 -7.94 -13.77 -21.89
N ASN A 135 -6.99 -13.52 -22.79
CA ASN A 135 -5.98 -14.49 -23.17
C ASN A 135 -4.98 -14.81 -22.04
N SER A 136 -4.91 -13.95 -21.00
CA SER A 136 -4.03 -14.19 -19.85
C SER A 136 -4.69 -14.97 -18.70
N ILE A 137 -6.01 -15.24 -18.76
CA ILE A 137 -6.76 -15.79 -17.61
C ILE A 137 -6.27 -17.18 -17.19
N ASP A 138 -6.03 -18.09 -18.12
CA ASP A 138 -5.60 -19.45 -17.81
C ASP A 138 -4.23 -19.44 -17.10
N GLU A 139 -3.29 -18.65 -17.62
CA GLU A 139 -1.98 -18.49 -17.01
C GLU A 139 -2.09 -17.82 -15.63
N LEU A 140 -2.96 -16.81 -15.52
CA LEU A 140 -3.19 -16.09 -14.28
C LEU A 140 -3.81 -16.97 -13.20
N ILE A 141 -4.76 -17.85 -13.52
CA ILE A 141 -5.33 -18.82 -12.59
C ILE A 141 -4.25 -19.74 -12.04
N ASN A 142 -3.34 -20.22 -12.88
CA ASN A 142 -2.21 -21.04 -12.45
C ASN A 142 -1.27 -20.28 -11.49
N VAL A 143 -1.01 -18.99 -11.77
CA VAL A 143 -0.15 -18.14 -10.94
C VAL A 143 -0.82 -17.81 -9.60
N LEU A 144 -2.10 -17.46 -9.62
CA LEU A 144 -2.85 -17.07 -8.43
C LEU A 144 -3.24 -18.28 -7.56
N GLU A 145 -3.33 -19.48 -8.16
CA GLU A 145 -3.80 -20.72 -7.50
C GLU A 145 -5.21 -20.54 -6.88
N THR A 146 -6.08 -19.80 -7.54
CA THR A 146 -7.45 -19.54 -7.08
C THR A 146 -8.42 -19.36 -8.24
N TYR A 147 -9.69 -19.70 -7.99
CA TYR A 147 -10.82 -19.48 -8.90
C TYR A 147 -11.71 -18.30 -8.48
N ASP A 148 -11.30 -17.54 -7.47
CA ASP A 148 -12.09 -16.39 -7.04
C ASP A 148 -12.15 -15.33 -8.13
N ILE A 149 -13.37 -15.05 -8.59
CA ILE A 149 -13.64 -14.14 -9.72
C ILE A 149 -13.11 -12.73 -9.43
N THR A 150 -13.24 -12.25 -8.20
CA THR A 150 -12.80 -10.91 -7.80
C THR A 150 -11.28 -10.83 -7.85
N THR A 151 -10.61 -11.84 -7.33
CA THR A 151 -9.14 -11.93 -7.36
C THR A 151 -8.62 -12.01 -8.79
N ILE A 152 -9.17 -12.87 -9.65
CA ILE A 152 -8.76 -13.01 -11.04
C ILE A 152 -8.94 -11.67 -11.79
N ARG A 153 -10.14 -11.08 -11.71
CA ARG A 153 -10.44 -9.82 -12.39
C ARG A 153 -9.51 -8.69 -11.99
N ALA A 154 -9.26 -8.54 -10.70
CA ALA A 154 -8.42 -7.46 -10.18
C ALA A 154 -6.92 -7.70 -10.43
N SER A 155 -6.48 -8.98 -10.49
CA SER A 155 -5.09 -9.33 -10.75
C SER A 155 -4.70 -9.24 -12.22
N THR A 156 -5.65 -9.36 -13.16
CA THR A 156 -5.35 -9.35 -14.59
C THR A 156 -4.51 -8.14 -15.02
N PRO A 157 -4.91 -6.88 -14.73
CA PRO A 157 -4.08 -5.73 -15.08
C PRO A 157 -2.74 -5.75 -14.34
N HIS A 158 -2.69 -6.09 -13.05
CA HIS A 158 -1.44 -6.19 -12.30
C HIS A 158 -0.46 -7.20 -12.92
N TYR A 159 -0.96 -8.35 -13.34
CA TYR A 159 -0.16 -9.40 -13.99
C TYR A 159 0.42 -8.93 -15.32
N LEU A 160 -0.40 -8.32 -16.17
CA LEU A 160 0.04 -7.77 -17.45
C LEU A 160 1.07 -6.63 -17.27
N MET A 161 0.83 -5.75 -16.30
CA MET A 161 1.75 -4.67 -15.92
C MET A 161 3.09 -5.24 -15.44
N SER A 162 3.08 -6.20 -14.53
CA SER A 162 4.29 -6.79 -13.98
C SER A 162 5.13 -7.49 -15.05
N ARG A 163 4.49 -8.17 -16.02
CA ARG A 163 5.16 -8.75 -17.20
C ARG A 163 5.89 -7.67 -18.01
N LYS A 164 5.23 -6.54 -18.26
CA LYS A 164 5.82 -5.42 -18.99
C LYS A 164 6.98 -4.80 -18.22
N ILE A 165 6.80 -4.53 -16.93
CA ILE A 165 7.84 -3.98 -16.04
C ILE A 165 9.08 -4.89 -16.04
N LYS A 166 8.87 -6.20 -15.92
CA LYS A 166 9.95 -7.18 -15.94
C LYS A 166 10.73 -7.15 -17.24
N SER A 167 10.05 -7.00 -18.39
CA SER A 167 10.70 -6.91 -19.71
C SER A 167 11.58 -5.67 -19.86
N MET A 168 11.37 -4.65 -19.04
CA MET A 168 12.18 -3.43 -18.97
C MET A 168 13.39 -3.55 -18.04
N GLY A 169 13.64 -4.72 -17.46
CA GLY A 169 14.77 -4.99 -16.56
C GLY A 169 14.55 -4.59 -15.11
N VAL A 170 13.37 -4.09 -14.75
CA VAL A 170 13.02 -3.76 -13.36
C VAL A 170 12.74 -5.04 -12.58
N LYS A 171 13.21 -5.12 -11.34
CA LYS A 171 13.13 -6.31 -10.49
C LYS A 171 12.28 -6.14 -9.26
N MET A 172 12.04 -4.89 -8.86
CA MET A 172 11.29 -4.55 -7.65
C MET A 172 10.44 -3.32 -7.89
N VAL A 173 9.26 -3.29 -7.28
CA VAL A 173 8.38 -2.11 -7.27
C VAL A 173 7.86 -1.81 -5.86
N LEU A 174 7.61 -0.53 -5.59
CA LEU A 174 6.84 -0.10 -4.42
C LEU A 174 5.38 0.06 -4.82
N SER A 175 4.48 -0.32 -3.92
CA SER A 175 3.03 -0.22 -4.10
C SER A 175 2.37 0.52 -2.93
N GLY A 176 1.21 1.12 -3.18
CA GLY A 176 0.34 1.77 -2.19
C GLY A 176 -0.65 0.83 -1.48
N GLU A 177 -0.54 -0.48 -1.68
CA GLU A 177 -1.46 -1.47 -1.09
C GLU A 177 -1.45 -1.45 0.45
N GLY A 178 -2.59 -1.75 1.06
CA GLY A 178 -2.76 -1.87 2.52
C GLY A 178 -3.21 -0.58 3.21
N SER A 179 -3.26 0.54 2.52
CA SER A 179 -3.65 1.83 3.09
C SER A 179 -5.13 1.86 3.52
N ASP A 180 -6.01 1.32 2.70
CA ASP A 180 -7.46 1.33 2.93
C ASP A 180 -7.84 0.52 4.17
N GLU A 181 -7.19 -0.61 4.37
CA GLU A 181 -7.46 -1.52 5.48
C GLU A 181 -7.06 -0.93 6.83
N ILE A 182 -5.89 -0.28 6.89
CA ILE A 182 -5.36 0.27 8.14
C ILE A 182 -5.99 1.61 8.52
N LEU A 183 -6.41 2.40 7.52
CA LEU A 183 -6.95 3.75 7.73
C LEU A 183 -8.47 3.82 7.59
N GLY A 184 -9.14 2.71 7.24
CA GLY A 184 -10.58 2.70 7.01
C GLY A 184 -10.97 3.51 5.75
N GLY A 185 -10.22 3.34 4.66
CA GLY A 185 -10.40 4.12 3.43
C GLY A 185 -11.60 3.73 2.57
N TYR A 186 -12.14 2.52 2.74
CA TYR A 186 -13.32 2.11 1.99
C TYR A 186 -14.58 2.82 2.49
N LEU A 187 -15.46 3.20 1.58
CA LEU A 187 -16.67 3.96 1.90
C LEU A 187 -17.57 3.31 2.97
N TYR A 188 -17.59 1.99 3.05
CA TYR A 188 -18.41 1.30 4.05
C TYR A 188 -17.91 1.49 5.49
N PHE A 189 -16.63 1.81 5.72
CA PHE A 189 -16.10 2.09 7.05
C PHE A 189 -16.78 3.29 7.71
N HIS A 190 -17.25 4.26 6.92
CA HIS A 190 -18.00 5.40 7.44
C HIS A 190 -19.34 5.01 8.08
N LYS A 191 -19.84 3.81 7.76
CA LYS A 191 -21.09 3.27 8.33
C LYS A 191 -20.88 2.51 9.63
N ALA A 192 -19.64 2.38 10.11
CA ALA A 192 -19.36 1.70 11.37
C ALA A 192 -20.13 2.38 12.52
N PRO A 193 -20.90 1.62 13.36
CA PRO A 193 -21.78 2.20 14.37
C PRO A 193 -21.01 2.89 15.51
N ASN A 194 -19.80 2.43 15.80
CA ASN A 194 -18.94 2.98 16.84
C ASN A 194 -17.47 2.72 16.53
N ASN A 195 -16.58 3.27 17.37
CA ASN A 195 -15.14 3.12 17.20
C ASN A 195 -14.66 1.67 17.33
N MET A 196 -15.25 0.91 18.24
CA MET A 196 -14.85 -0.49 18.46
C MET A 196 -15.09 -1.33 17.20
N GLU A 197 -16.29 -1.25 16.61
CA GLU A 197 -16.62 -1.97 15.38
C GLU A 197 -15.73 -1.54 14.20
N HIS A 198 -15.45 -0.24 14.10
CA HIS A 198 -14.53 0.27 13.08
C HIS A 198 -13.13 -0.32 13.24
N GLN A 199 -12.58 -0.34 14.46
CA GLN A 199 -11.24 -0.90 14.70
C GLN A 199 -11.19 -2.41 14.50
N LEU A 200 -12.25 -3.13 14.91
CA LEU A 200 -12.35 -4.57 14.68
C LEU A 200 -12.38 -4.89 13.18
N GLU A 201 -13.11 -4.11 12.39
CA GLU A 201 -13.15 -4.29 10.94
C GLU A 201 -11.79 -3.97 10.28
N CYS A 202 -11.12 -2.87 10.66
CA CYS A 202 -9.75 -2.58 10.20
C CYS A 202 -8.81 -3.74 10.52
N LYS A 203 -8.85 -4.26 11.76
CA LYS A 203 -8.06 -5.42 12.17
C LYS A 203 -8.35 -6.64 11.33
N LYS A 204 -9.64 -6.95 11.14
CA LYS A 204 -10.07 -8.08 10.32
C LYS A 204 -9.52 -7.97 8.90
N ARG A 205 -9.66 -6.80 8.26
CA ARG A 205 -9.15 -6.58 6.90
C ARG A 205 -7.65 -6.79 6.80
N VAL A 206 -6.88 -6.26 7.76
CA VAL A 206 -5.42 -6.47 7.79
C VAL A 206 -5.07 -7.95 7.96
N LEU A 207 -5.78 -8.69 8.80
CA LEU A 207 -5.56 -10.13 8.99
C LEU A 207 -5.92 -10.95 7.73
N ASP A 208 -6.92 -10.50 7.00
CA ASP A 208 -7.43 -11.17 5.81
C ASP A 208 -6.64 -10.81 4.53
N LEU A 209 -5.76 -9.79 4.56
CA LEU A 209 -4.98 -9.33 3.40
C LEU A 209 -4.22 -10.46 2.70
N GLY A 210 -3.72 -11.44 3.45
CA GLY A 210 -3.03 -12.61 2.90
C GLY A 210 -3.93 -13.53 2.06
N TYR A 211 -5.24 -13.37 2.13
CA TYR A 211 -6.22 -14.11 1.32
C TYR A 211 -6.81 -13.28 0.18
N PHE A 212 -6.64 -11.95 0.19
CA PHE A 212 -7.27 -11.03 -0.76
C PHE A 212 -6.24 -10.12 -1.45
N ASP A 213 -6.10 -8.89 -0.98
CA ASP A 213 -5.38 -7.86 -1.71
C ASP A 213 -3.86 -8.09 -1.76
N CYS A 214 -3.25 -8.53 -0.68
CA CYS A 214 -1.83 -8.90 -0.67
C CYS A 214 -1.56 -10.18 -1.46
N LEU A 215 -2.44 -11.20 -1.38
CA LEU A 215 -2.32 -12.40 -2.21
C LEU A 215 -2.32 -12.03 -3.69
N ARG A 216 -3.28 -11.19 -4.08
CA ARG A 216 -3.43 -10.68 -5.43
C ARG A 216 -2.19 -9.93 -5.90
N ALA A 217 -1.77 -8.93 -5.11
CA ALA A 217 -0.62 -8.10 -5.45
C ALA A 217 0.68 -8.92 -5.54
N ASP A 218 0.92 -9.78 -4.56
CA ASP A 218 2.12 -10.62 -4.48
C ASP A 218 2.18 -11.63 -5.63
N LYS A 219 1.17 -12.50 -5.75
CA LYS A 219 1.20 -13.56 -6.77
C LYS A 219 1.20 -13.03 -8.19
N SER A 220 0.46 -11.96 -8.49
CA SER A 220 0.44 -11.38 -9.83
C SER A 220 1.77 -10.73 -10.22
N THR A 221 2.55 -10.23 -9.27
CA THR A 221 3.89 -9.67 -9.53
C THR A 221 4.95 -10.75 -9.52
N MET A 222 4.95 -11.62 -8.49
CA MET A 222 5.92 -12.71 -8.36
C MET A 222 5.83 -13.75 -9.47
N GLY A 223 4.65 -13.98 -10.04
CA GLY A 223 4.47 -14.83 -11.22
C GLY A 223 5.32 -14.40 -12.43
N ASN A 224 5.66 -13.11 -12.50
CA ASN A 224 6.61 -12.57 -13.47
C ASN A 224 8.02 -12.35 -12.88
N GLY A 225 8.28 -12.76 -11.63
CA GLY A 225 9.55 -12.55 -10.92
C GLY A 225 9.83 -11.07 -10.62
N LEU A 226 8.81 -10.31 -10.28
CA LEU A 226 8.87 -8.92 -9.84
C LEU A 226 8.51 -8.85 -8.36
N GLU A 227 9.44 -8.38 -7.52
CA GLU A 227 9.20 -8.18 -6.08
C GLU A 227 8.30 -6.95 -5.87
N SER A 228 7.25 -7.08 -5.05
CA SER A 228 6.42 -5.94 -4.63
C SER A 228 6.65 -5.62 -3.16
N ARG A 229 6.95 -4.35 -2.85
CA ARG A 229 7.12 -3.85 -1.49
C ARG A 229 5.98 -2.91 -1.14
N VAL A 230 5.42 -3.08 0.06
CA VAL A 230 4.20 -2.41 0.52
C VAL A 230 4.46 -1.60 1.81
N PRO A 231 4.87 -0.32 1.68
CA PRO A 231 5.22 0.52 2.84
C PRO A 231 4.09 0.69 3.86
N PHE A 232 2.83 0.77 3.41
CA PHE A 232 1.69 0.90 4.30
C PHE A 232 1.52 -0.28 5.26
N LEU A 233 2.04 -1.45 4.90
CA LEU A 233 2.01 -2.63 5.76
C LEU A 233 3.26 -2.78 6.65
N ASP A 234 4.03 -1.71 6.82
CA ASP A 234 5.06 -1.67 7.84
C ASP A 234 4.45 -1.90 9.23
N THR A 235 5.05 -2.80 10.00
CA THR A 235 4.46 -3.22 11.28
C THR A 235 4.32 -2.09 12.29
N LYS A 236 5.21 -1.10 12.29
CA LYS A 236 5.13 0.07 13.18
C LYS A 236 4.02 1.00 12.70
N PHE A 237 3.93 1.22 11.40
CA PHE A 237 2.90 2.05 10.80
C PHE A 237 1.50 1.44 10.98
N VAL A 238 1.36 0.13 10.74
CA VAL A 238 0.10 -0.61 10.99
C VAL A 238 -0.33 -0.48 12.45
N LYS A 239 0.58 -0.70 13.42
CA LYS A 239 0.28 -0.57 14.85
C LYS A 239 -0.16 0.84 15.22
N LEU A 240 0.50 1.86 14.68
CA LEU A 240 0.12 3.26 14.89
C LEU A 240 -1.28 3.52 14.35
N CYS A 241 -1.53 3.22 13.08
CA CYS A 241 -2.77 3.56 12.40
C CYS A 241 -4.00 2.81 12.92
N ILE A 242 -3.89 1.51 13.24
CA ILE A 242 -5.04 0.73 13.74
C ILE A 242 -5.55 1.29 15.05
N ASN A 243 -4.67 1.84 15.91
CA ASN A 243 -5.03 2.36 17.22
C ASN A 243 -5.62 3.78 17.19
N ILE A 244 -5.60 4.46 16.04
CA ILE A 244 -6.23 5.79 15.92
C ILE A 244 -7.75 5.66 15.97
N HIS A 245 -8.39 6.53 16.77
CA HIS A 245 -9.84 6.55 16.89
C HIS A 245 -10.53 6.87 15.56
N LYS A 246 -11.70 6.26 15.31
CA LYS A 246 -12.49 6.45 14.09
C LYS A 246 -12.68 7.93 13.73
N ASP A 247 -13.14 8.75 14.70
CA ASP A 247 -13.46 10.16 14.46
C ASP A 247 -12.24 11.03 14.14
N VAL A 248 -11.03 10.52 14.41
CA VAL A 248 -9.76 11.14 14.01
C VAL A 248 -9.34 10.68 12.62
N LYS A 249 -9.55 9.40 12.30
CA LYS A 249 -9.24 8.85 10.96
C LYS A 249 -10.11 9.43 9.87
N THR A 250 -11.41 9.60 10.18
CA THR A 250 -12.45 9.96 9.22
C THR A 250 -13.17 11.21 9.67
N GLN A 251 -13.18 12.22 8.83
CA GLN A 251 -13.97 13.44 9.06
C GLN A 251 -14.90 13.70 7.91
N CYS A 252 -15.90 14.55 8.14
CA CYS A 252 -16.81 15.01 7.12
C CYS A 252 -16.56 16.50 6.82
N TYR A 253 -16.54 16.84 5.55
CA TYR A 253 -16.54 18.23 5.10
C TYR A 253 -17.80 18.48 4.26
N ASN A 254 -18.59 19.47 4.66
CA ASN A 254 -19.89 19.77 4.04
C ASN A 254 -20.81 18.54 3.94
N GLY A 255 -20.87 17.72 5.00
CA GLY A 255 -21.70 16.53 5.06
C GLY A 255 -21.20 15.34 4.23
N LYS A 256 -20.05 15.46 3.56
CA LYS A 256 -19.42 14.39 2.80
C LYS A 256 -18.23 13.81 3.56
N PRO A 257 -18.12 12.47 3.68
CA PRO A 257 -16.98 11.85 4.32
C PRO A 257 -15.72 12.09 3.50
N ILE A 258 -14.62 12.39 4.20
CA ILE A 258 -13.28 12.49 3.61
C ILE A 258 -12.54 11.18 3.91
N GLU A 259 -12.23 10.44 2.87
CA GLU A 259 -11.44 9.22 2.98
C GLU A 259 -10.02 9.52 3.45
N LYS A 260 -9.53 8.73 4.44
CA LYS A 260 -8.16 8.82 4.97
C LYS A 260 -7.79 10.25 5.41
N TYR A 261 -8.75 10.95 6.05
CA TYR A 261 -8.57 12.34 6.46
C TYR A 261 -7.27 12.58 7.22
N ILE A 262 -6.97 11.71 8.21
CA ILE A 262 -5.78 11.88 9.04
C ILE A 262 -4.47 11.76 8.23
N LEU A 263 -4.43 10.87 7.24
CA LEU A 263 -3.28 10.73 6.35
C LEU A 263 -3.10 11.99 5.50
N ARG A 264 -4.19 12.50 4.91
CA ARG A 264 -4.17 13.75 4.13
C ARG A 264 -3.65 14.90 4.99
N LYS A 265 -4.18 15.05 6.20
CA LYS A 265 -3.78 16.12 7.12
C LYS A 265 -2.32 16.01 7.56
N ALA A 266 -1.81 14.80 7.78
CA ALA A 266 -0.42 14.57 8.17
C ALA A 266 0.59 15.03 7.11
N PHE A 267 0.17 15.03 5.83
CA PHE A 267 1.03 15.41 4.70
C PHE A 267 0.59 16.71 4.01
N ASP A 268 -0.43 17.40 4.53
CA ASP A 268 -0.80 18.75 4.10
C ASP A 268 0.12 19.78 4.79
N ILE A 269 1.39 19.73 4.41
CA ILE A 269 2.39 20.68 4.90
C ILE A 269 2.39 21.84 3.90
N LYS A 270 2.00 23.00 4.38
CA LYS A 270 2.28 24.23 3.63
C LYS A 270 3.78 24.46 3.76
N ASP A 271 4.49 24.38 2.66
CA ASP A 271 5.89 24.84 2.62
C ASP A 271 5.90 26.30 3.08
N GLU A 272 6.59 26.58 4.19
CA GLU A 272 6.93 27.92 4.63
C GLU A 272 8.01 28.52 3.74
#